data_56de3a20ecb5f83d010427b784ddc789
#
_entry.id   56de3a20ecb5f83d010427b784ddc789
#
_cell.length_a   1.000
_cell.length_b   1.000
_cell.length_c   1.000
_cell.angle_alpha   90.00
_cell.angle_beta   90.00
_cell.angle_gamma   90.00
#
_symmetry.space_group_name_H-M   'P 1'
#
loop_
_entity.id
_entity.type
_entity.pdbx_description
1 polymer ?
#
loop_
_entity_poly.entity_id
_entity_poly.type
_entity_poly.pdbx_seq_one_letter_code
_entity_poly.pdbx_strand_id
1 'polypeptide(L)'
;YTVNMTRGNCKAVDYYSVEVSPNPVISSVDSVNYQDVEIVVDPFYGKSPFTMWIDDNVQVSGDPVKTMVGYGVHTAFVRDTIGCISSVQFEVIPPAINVPIVISPNGDGKNDLFTVPSLSEAYPDAKIKIFDRFGKLLIEYKGSADGWDGTYNGQLMPSTDYWYEIEIKEIGKTYVGHFTLIRQ
;
A
#
# COMPACT_ATOMS: atom_id res chain seq x y z
N TYR A 1 20.76 26.93 33.45
CA TYR A 1 19.88 27.51 34.47
C TYR A 1 20.67 27.82 35.72
N THR A 2 20.37 28.96 36.33
CA THR A 2 20.97 29.37 37.61
C THR A 2 19.87 29.36 38.67
N VAL A 3 20.08 28.60 39.74
CA VAL A 3 19.14 28.57 40.87
C VAL A 3 19.76 29.39 42.02
N ASN A 4 19.08 30.44 42.41
CA ASN A 4 19.46 31.30 43.53
C ASN A 4 18.59 30.96 44.74
N MET A 5 19.21 30.56 45.84
CA MET A 5 18.52 30.33 47.11
C MET A 5 18.97 31.39 48.12
N THR A 6 18.02 31.97 48.85
CA THR A 6 18.26 32.94 49.89
C THR A 6 17.57 32.55 51.19
N ARG A 7 18.30 32.59 52.32
CA ARG A 7 17.73 32.41 53.64
C ARG A 7 18.34 33.47 54.58
N GLY A 8 17.56 34.48 54.88
CA GLY A 8 18.05 35.65 55.58
C GLY A 8 19.16 36.38 54.81
N ASN A 9 20.31 36.57 55.35
CA ASN A 9 21.48 37.19 54.70
C ASN A 9 22.34 36.15 53.92
N CYS A 10 22.07 34.88 54.03
CA CYS A 10 22.82 33.85 53.32
C CYS A 10 22.26 33.68 51.91
N LYS A 11 23.15 33.68 50.92
CA LYS A 11 22.83 33.40 49.49
C LYS A 11 23.65 32.20 49.04
N ALA A 12 22.98 31.27 48.33
CA ALA A 12 23.65 30.19 47.65
C ALA A 12 23.22 30.24 46.16
N VAL A 13 24.15 29.98 45.28
CA VAL A 13 23.93 29.94 43.83
C VAL A 13 24.37 28.56 43.37
N ASP A 14 23.48 27.87 42.61
CA ASP A 14 23.81 26.62 41.97
C ASP A 14 23.54 26.70 40.47
N TYR A 15 24.32 25.98 39.67
CA TYR A 15 24.28 26.02 38.22
C TYR A 15 23.93 24.65 37.70
N TYR A 16 22.87 24.60 36.90
CA TYR A 16 22.42 23.39 36.20
C TYR A 16 22.52 23.61 34.72
N SER A 17 23.23 22.72 34.03
CA SER A 17 23.14 22.61 32.58
C SER A 17 22.01 21.63 32.21
N VAL A 18 21.11 22.06 31.36
CA VAL A 18 20.07 21.19 30.78
C VAL A 18 20.43 21.00 29.33
N GLU A 19 20.78 19.76 28.96
CA GLU A 19 20.86 19.36 27.56
C GLU A 19 19.44 19.19 27.01
N VAL A 20 19.16 19.90 25.93
CA VAL A 20 17.92 19.73 25.17
C VAL A 20 18.26 18.88 23.96
N SER A 21 17.79 17.65 23.96
CA SER A 21 17.84 16.80 22.76
C SER A 21 16.66 17.16 21.85
N PRO A 22 16.89 17.39 20.55
CA PRO A 22 15.79 17.58 19.63
C PRO A 22 14.94 16.30 19.56
N ASN A 23 13.65 16.45 19.25
CA ASN A 23 12.79 15.29 19.02
C ASN A 23 13.29 14.48 17.82
N PRO A 24 13.09 13.15 17.81
CA PRO A 24 13.40 12.34 16.64
C PRO A 24 12.59 12.81 15.44
N VAL A 25 13.12 12.66 14.23
CA VAL A 25 12.47 13.07 12.98
C VAL A 25 12.41 11.89 12.03
N ILE A 26 11.23 11.62 11.47
CA ILE A 26 11.07 10.70 10.35
C ILE A 26 11.44 11.48 9.08
N SER A 27 12.52 11.08 8.39
CA SER A 27 13.01 11.77 7.20
C SER A 27 12.21 11.39 5.96
N SER A 28 11.79 10.12 5.85
CA SER A 28 10.89 9.68 4.78
C SER A 28 10.04 8.49 5.21
N VAL A 29 8.92 8.35 4.53
CA VAL A 29 8.08 7.14 4.53
C VAL A 29 7.76 6.86 3.06
N ASP A 30 8.40 5.83 2.51
CA ASP A 30 8.31 5.51 1.09
C ASP A 30 7.59 4.17 0.88
N SER A 31 6.67 4.12 -0.08
CA SER A 31 6.09 2.86 -0.55
C SER A 31 7.06 2.23 -1.55
N VAL A 32 7.64 1.10 -1.18
CA VAL A 32 8.62 0.39 -2.01
C VAL A 32 7.92 -0.51 -3.03
N ASN A 33 6.82 -1.15 -2.62
CA ASN A 33 6.00 -2.02 -3.45
C ASN A 33 4.57 -2.00 -2.91
N TYR A 34 3.67 -1.23 -3.54
CA TYR A 34 2.26 -1.12 -3.13
C TYR A 34 2.06 -0.96 -1.61
N GLN A 35 2.04 -2.08 -0.87
CA GLN A 35 1.82 -2.15 0.58
C GLN A 35 3.11 -2.23 1.41
N ASP A 36 4.27 -2.46 0.77
CA ASP A 36 5.56 -2.44 1.45
C ASP A 36 6.00 -1.00 1.68
N VAL A 37 6.15 -0.64 2.94
CA VAL A 37 6.53 0.71 3.38
C VAL A 37 7.88 0.67 4.07
N GLU A 38 8.76 1.59 3.69
CA GLU A 38 10.05 1.83 4.34
C GLU A 38 10.02 3.14 5.10
N ILE A 39 10.36 3.10 6.40
CA ILE A 39 10.45 4.26 7.27
C ILE A 39 11.93 4.51 7.55
N VAL A 40 12.38 5.74 7.28
CA VAL A 40 13.74 6.21 7.56
C VAL A 40 13.72 7.33 8.59
N VAL A 41 14.56 7.23 9.62
CA VAL A 41 14.70 8.25 10.66
C VAL A 41 15.94 9.09 10.38
N ASP A 42 15.84 10.39 10.61
CA ASP A 42 17.00 11.30 10.51
C ASP A 42 17.96 11.05 11.68
N PRO A 43 19.20 10.62 11.43
CA PRO A 43 20.15 10.26 12.50
C PRO A 43 20.65 11.47 13.31
N PHE A 44 20.41 12.69 12.86
CA PHE A 44 20.82 13.91 13.54
C PHE A 44 19.83 14.42 14.59
N TYR A 45 18.62 13.81 14.64
CA TYR A 45 17.55 14.20 15.55
C TYR A 45 17.13 13.04 16.45
N GLY A 46 16.98 13.33 17.75
CA GLY A 46 16.68 12.32 18.76
C GLY A 46 17.91 11.50 19.19
N LYS A 47 17.70 10.53 20.06
CA LYS A 47 18.74 9.67 20.62
C LYS A 47 18.52 8.20 20.26
N SER A 48 19.37 7.67 19.39
CA SER A 48 19.39 6.24 18.99
C SER A 48 19.63 5.32 20.21
N PRO A 49 19.14 4.04 20.18
CA PRO A 49 18.30 3.41 19.15
C PRO A 49 16.86 3.92 19.15
N PHE A 50 16.25 3.89 17.94
CA PHE A 50 14.86 4.29 17.75
C PHE A 50 13.93 3.09 17.79
N THR A 51 12.70 3.33 18.27
CA THR A 51 11.59 2.40 18.17
C THR A 51 10.53 3.03 17.25
N MET A 52 10.11 2.30 16.22
CA MET A 52 9.15 2.77 15.24
C MET A 52 7.92 1.87 15.21
N TRP A 53 6.77 2.44 14.88
CA TRP A 53 5.53 1.68 14.66
C TRP A 53 4.59 2.46 13.75
N ILE A 54 3.61 1.77 13.17
CA ILE A 54 2.57 2.34 12.34
C ILE A 54 1.22 2.06 12.99
N ASP A 55 0.40 3.11 13.13
CA ASP A 55 -0.90 3.06 13.81
C ASP A 55 -0.78 2.42 15.20
N ASP A 56 -1.63 1.43 15.49
CA ASP A 56 -1.62 0.68 16.75
C ASP A 56 -0.77 -0.62 16.68
N ASN A 57 -0.03 -0.82 15.58
CA ASN A 57 0.66 -2.07 15.31
C ASN A 57 2.07 -2.15 15.93
N VAL A 58 2.57 -3.39 15.95
CA VAL A 58 3.80 -3.83 16.61
C VAL A 58 4.98 -2.89 16.39
N GLN A 59 5.62 -2.52 17.50
CA GLN A 59 6.87 -1.76 17.52
C GLN A 59 7.99 -2.55 16.84
N VAL A 60 8.65 -1.93 15.88
CA VAL A 60 9.80 -2.51 15.16
C VAL A 60 11.02 -1.68 15.50
N SER A 61 12.13 -2.33 15.85
CA SER A 61 13.41 -1.66 16.12
C SER A 61 14.33 -1.80 14.92
N GLY A 62 14.99 -0.73 14.54
CA GLY A 62 15.91 -0.70 13.40
C GLY A 62 15.78 0.61 12.62
N ASP A 63 16.73 0.85 11.73
CA ASP A 63 16.71 1.98 10.81
C ASP A 63 17.51 1.58 9.55
N PRO A 64 16.88 1.54 8.37
CA PRO A 64 15.45 1.71 8.11
C PRO A 64 14.57 0.53 8.55
N VAL A 65 13.29 0.80 8.78
CA VAL A 65 12.27 -0.23 9.05
C VAL A 65 11.42 -0.47 7.82
N LYS A 66 11.31 -1.74 7.43
CA LYS A 66 10.42 -2.20 6.34
C LYS A 66 9.27 -3.01 6.92
N THR A 67 8.06 -2.66 6.54
CA THR A 67 6.85 -3.36 6.99
C THR A 67 5.73 -3.27 5.96
N MET A 68 4.81 -4.23 6.00
CA MET A 68 3.60 -4.19 5.19
C MET A 68 2.49 -3.47 5.94
N VAL A 69 1.77 -2.59 5.23
CA VAL A 69 0.56 -1.91 5.72
C VAL A 69 -0.56 -2.01 4.68
N GLY A 70 -1.80 -1.86 5.14
CA GLY A 70 -2.97 -1.82 4.26
C GLY A 70 -2.98 -0.59 3.36
N TYR A 71 -3.98 -0.53 2.46
CA TYR A 71 -4.24 0.70 1.70
C TYR A 71 -5.00 1.72 2.57
N GLY A 72 -4.68 2.99 2.41
CA GLY A 72 -5.32 4.08 3.12
C GLY A 72 -4.34 4.99 3.84
N VAL A 73 -4.89 5.81 4.74
CA VAL A 73 -4.10 6.76 5.53
C VAL A 73 -3.61 6.08 6.81
N HIS A 74 -2.32 6.21 7.06
CA HIS A 74 -1.61 5.64 8.20
C HIS A 74 -0.80 6.72 8.91
N THR A 75 -0.41 6.44 10.16
CA THR A 75 0.49 7.30 10.93
C THR A 75 1.71 6.51 11.36
N ALA A 76 2.88 6.92 10.91
CA ALA A 76 4.15 6.40 11.38
C ALA A 76 4.61 7.19 12.61
N PHE A 77 5.11 6.48 13.60
CA PHE A 77 5.64 7.03 14.85
C PHE A 77 7.09 6.61 15.02
N VAL A 78 7.88 7.49 15.62
CA VAL A 78 9.24 7.20 16.08
C VAL A 78 9.39 7.66 17.53
N ARG A 79 10.00 6.82 18.36
CA ARG A 79 10.37 7.13 19.73
C ARG A 79 11.87 6.89 19.93
N ASP A 80 12.54 7.83 20.53
CA ASP A 80 13.94 7.71 20.92
C ASP A 80 14.12 7.05 22.31
N THR A 81 15.38 6.82 22.71
CA THR A 81 15.70 6.18 23.99
C THR A 81 15.37 7.01 25.23
N ILE A 82 15.21 8.32 25.09
CA ILE A 82 14.82 9.21 26.20
C ILE A 82 13.30 9.40 26.29
N GLY A 83 12.54 8.80 25.35
CA GLY A 83 11.08 8.78 25.37
C GLY A 83 10.40 9.86 24.53
N CYS A 84 11.15 10.68 23.78
CA CYS A 84 10.57 11.67 22.88
C CYS A 84 9.94 10.99 21.68
N ILE A 85 8.74 11.42 21.30
CA ILE A 85 7.95 10.83 20.20
C ILE A 85 7.66 11.89 19.14
N SER A 86 7.80 11.50 17.89
CA SER A 86 7.30 12.25 16.74
C SER A 86 6.51 11.35 15.81
N SER A 87 5.67 11.93 14.95
CA SER A 87 4.86 11.17 13.99
C SER A 87 4.69 11.92 12.68
N VAL A 88 4.40 11.15 11.62
CA VAL A 88 4.05 11.65 10.30
C VAL A 88 2.89 10.84 9.74
N GLN A 89 1.92 11.50 9.09
CA GLN A 89 0.88 10.82 8.32
C GLN A 89 1.36 10.58 6.89
N PHE A 90 0.98 9.43 6.35
CA PHE A 90 1.24 9.05 4.96
C PHE A 90 0.06 8.26 4.42
N GLU A 91 -0.06 8.16 3.09
CA GLU A 91 -1.13 7.42 2.44
C GLU A 91 -0.54 6.33 1.54
N VAL A 92 -1.03 5.10 1.70
CA VAL A 92 -0.73 3.97 0.81
C VAL A 92 -1.85 3.86 -0.21
N ILE A 93 -1.54 4.23 -1.45
CA ILE A 93 -2.53 4.30 -2.54
C ILE A 93 -2.59 2.95 -3.25
N PRO A 94 -3.80 2.37 -3.43
CA PRO A 94 -3.95 1.16 -4.22
C PRO A 94 -3.59 1.42 -5.70
N PRO A 95 -3.00 0.43 -6.41
CA PRO A 95 -2.67 0.58 -7.81
C PRO A 95 -3.92 0.79 -8.66
N ALA A 96 -3.76 1.55 -9.73
CA ALA A 96 -4.84 1.77 -10.70
C ALA A 96 -5.19 0.45 -11.41
N ILE A 97 -6.49 0.15 -11.50
CA ILE A 97 -6.99 -1.03 -12.20
C ILE A 97 -7.26 -0.64 -13.65
N ASN A 98 -6.36 -1.09 -14.54
CA ASN A 98 -6.47 -0.87 -15.98
C ASN A 98 -7.05 -2.11 -16.66
N VAL A 99 -8.34 -2.07 -16.97
CA VAL A 99 -9.04 -3.19 -17.62
C VAL A 99 -8.96 -3.04 -19.14
N PRO A 100 -8.58 -4.09 -19.88
CA PRO A 100 -8.52 -4.03 -21.33
C PRO A 100 -9.93 -3.80 -21.94
N ILE A 101 -9.99 -3.00 -22.99
CA ILE A 101 -11.24 -2.72 -23.73
C ILE A 101 -11.41 -3.60 -24.96
N VAL A 102 -10.38 -4.35 -25.34
CA VAL A 102 -10.37 -5.26 -26.47
C VAL A 102 -9.43 -6.43 -26.22
N ILE A 103 -9.83 -7.62 -26.69
CA ILE A 103 -8.95 -8.77 -26.84
C ILE A 103 -9.01 -9.30 -28.27
N SER A 104 -7.90 -9.85 -28.75
CA SER A 104 -7.78 -10.42 -30.10
C SER A 104 -6.98 -11.72 -30.07
N PRO A 105 -7.57 -12.83 -29.59
CA PRO A 105 -6.87 -14.11 -29.45
C PRO A 105 -6.48 -14.69 -30.83
N ASN A 106 -5.27 -14.36 -31.28
CA ASN A 106 -4.69 -14.80 -32.56
C ASN A 106 -3.32 -15.48 -32.37
N GLY A 107 -2.80 -15.52 -31.13
CA GLY A 107 -1.53 -16.16 -30.78
C GLY A 107 -0.29 -15.32 -31.08
N ASP A 108 -0.43 -14.01 -31.29
CA ASP A 108 0.71 -13.11 -31.53
C ASP A 108 1.36 -12.57 -30.23
N GLY A 109 0.82 -12.93 -29.06
CA GLY A 109 1.27 -12.51 -27.74
C GLY A 109 0.76 -11.13 -27.32
N LYS A 110 -0.15 -10.52 -28.08
CA LYS A 110 -0.75 -9.20 -27.75
C LYS A 110 -2.26 -9.28 -27.67
N ASN A 111 -2.79 -8.87 -26.51
CA ASN A 111 -4.24 -8.90 -26.28
C ASN A 111 -4.91 -10.27 -26.56
N ASP A 112 -4.16 -11.36 -26.47
CA ASP A 112 -4.69 -12.70 -26.66
C ASP A 112 -5.62 -13.13 -25.53
N LEU A 113 -5.43 -12.55 -24.34
CA LEU A 113 -6.16 -12.89 -23.15
C LEU A 113 -6.80 -11.65 -22.51
N PHE A 114 -7.98 -11.83 -21.93
CA PHE A 114 -8.55 -10.83 -21.03
C PHE A 114 -7.87 -10.95 -19.68
N THR A 115 -6.83 -10.16 -19.47
CA THR A 115 -6.07 -10.07 -18.24
C THR A 115 -6.06 -8.66 -17.70
N VAL A 116 -5.93 -8.52 -16.39
CA VAL A 116 -5.73 -7.23 -15.71
C VAL A 116 -4.44 -7.35 -14.90
N PRO A 117 -3.28 -6.99 -15.45
CA PRO A 117 -1.97 -7.25 -14.84
C PRO A 117 -1.82 -6.73 -13.42
N SER A 118 -2.38 -5.55 -13.12
CA SER A 118 -2.38 -4.97 -11.78
C SER A 118 -3.06 -5.84 -10.72
N LEU A 119 -3.97 -6.75 -11.11
CA LEU A 119 -4.63 -7.66 -10.17
C LEU A 119 -3.71 -8.81 -9.74
N SER A 120 -2.90 -9.35 -10.65
CA SER A 120 -2.01 -10.47 -10.32
C SER A 120 -0.95 -10.08 -9.28
N GLU A 121 -0.52 -8.84 -9.28
CA GLU A 121 0.49 -8.32 -8.36
C GLU A 121 -0.11 -7.83 -7.04
N ALA A 122 -1.18 -7.02 -7.11
CA ALA A 122 -1.71 -6.32 -5.95
C ALA A 122 -2.95 -7.00 -5.32
N TYR A 123 -3.72 -7.75 -6.11
CA TYR A 123 -4.98 -8.39 -5.69
C TYR A 123 -5.12 -9.78 -6.30
N PRO A 124 -4.22 -10.72 -6.00
CA PRO A 124 -4.22 -12.05 -6.63
C PRO A 124 -5.50 -12.85 -6.39
N ASP A 125 -6.23 -12.57 -5.30
CA ASP A 125 -7.49 -13.21 -4.95
C ASP A 125 -8.73 -12.46 -5.47
N ALA A 126 -8.56 -11.35 -6.18
CA ALA A 126 -9.68 -10.66 -6.85
C ALA A 126 -10.44 -11.64 -7.76
N LYS A 127 -11.76 -11.56 -7.76
CA LYS A 127 -12.60 -12.41 -8.60
C LYS A 127 -12.94 -11.70 -9.90
N ILE A 128 -12.68 -12.35 -11.01
CA ILE A 128 -13.04 -11.88 -12.34
C ILE A 128 -14.11 -12.81 -12.92
N LYS A 129 -15.23 -12.22 -13.31
CA LYS A 129 -16.31 -12.91 -14.01
C LYS A 129 -16.53 -12.29 -15.38
N ILE A 130 -16.76 -13.14 -16.39
CA ILE A 130 -17.05 -12.71 -17.75
C ILE A 130 -18.41 -13.28 -18.17
N PHE A 131 -19.21 -12.40 -18.76
CA PHE A 131 -20.59 -12.69 -19.19
C PHE A 131 -20.76 -12.40 -20.67
N ASP A 132 -21.67 -13.14 -21.29
CA ASP A 132 -22.16 -12.81 -22.63
C ASP A 132 -23.18 -11.64 -22.57
N ARG A 133 -23.63 -11.19 -23.76
CA ARG A 133 -24.61 -10.11 -23.89
C ARG A 133 -25.99 -10.40 -23.28
N PHE A 134 -26.26 -11.65 -22.93
CA PHE A 134 -27.51 -12.06 -22.28
C PHE A 134 -27.37 -12.21 -20.77
N GLY A 135 -26.20 -11.87 -20.21
CA GLY A 135 -25.90 -11.99 -18.78
C GLY A 135 -25.57 -13.41 -18.33
N LYS A 136 -25.31 -14.34 -19.28
CA LYS A 136 -24.87 -15.68 -18.94
C LYS A 136 -23.40 -15.66 -18.54
N LEU A 137 -23.09 -16.17 -17.34
CA LEU A 137 -21.72 -16.37 -16.88
C LEU A 137 -21.00 -17.38 -17.79
N LEU A 138 -19.89 -16.95 -18.37
CA LEU A 138 -19.02 -17.80 -19.20
C LEU A 138 -17.89 -18.40 -18.38
N ILE A 139 -17.21 -17.58 -17.59
CA ILE A 139 -16.09 -18.01 -16.76
C ILE A 139 -15.97 -17.15 -15.51
N GLU A 140 -15.46 -17.76 -14.44
CA GLU A 140 -14.98 -17.08 -13.22
C GLU A 140 -13.56 -17.55 -12.94
N TYR A 141 -12.65 -16.60 -12.64
CA TYR A 141 -11.27 -16.89 -12.28
C TYR A 141 -10.70 -15.82 -11.35
N LYS A 142 -9.52 -16.08 -10.79
CA LYS A 142 -8.82 -15.16 -9.89
C LYS A 142 -7.91 -14.20 -10.63
N GLY A 143 -7.59 -13.05 -10.03
CA GLY A 143 -6.65 -12.07 -10.55
C GLY A 143 -5.26 -12.63 -10.84
N SER A 144 -4.85 -13.69 -10.14
CA SER A 144 -3.58 -14.42 -10.34
C SER A 144 -3.58 -15.39 -11.54
N ALA A 145 -4.72 -15.62 -12.20
CA ALA A 145 -4.82 -16.53 -13.34
C ALA A 145 -4.37 -15.88 -14.65
N ASP A 146 -4.03 -16.72 -15.62
CA ASP A 146 -3.54 -16.26 -16.94
C ASP A 146 -4.55 -15.41 -17.72
N GLY A 147 -5.84 -15.53 -17.42
CA GLY A 147 -6.90 -14.77 -18.09
C GLY A 147 -7.81 -15.62 -18.97
N TRP A 148 -8.76 -14.95 -19.67
CA TRP A 148 -9.69 -15.60 -20.57
C TRP A 148 -9.29 -15.42 -22.03
N ASP A 149 -9.22 -16.53 -22.77
CA ASP A 149 -8.81 -16.62 -24.18
C ASP A 149 -9.96 -16.47 -25.20
N GLY A 150 -11.14 -16.14 -24.74
CA GLY A 150 -12.33 -16.05 -25.61
C GLY A 150 -12.94 -17.41 -25.95
N THR A 151 -12.73 -18.45 -25.13
CA THR A 151 -13.39 -19.74 -25.29
C THR A 151 -14.43 -20.03 -24.22
N TYR A 152 -15.43 -20.85 -24.52
CA TYR A 152 -16.40 -21.36 -23.57
C TYR A 152 -16.69 -22.83 -23.88
N ASN A 153 -16.49 -23.74 -22.92
CA ASN A 153 -16.61 -25.20 -23.10
C ASN A 153 -15.82 -25.74 -24.31
N GLY A 154 -14.61 -25.18 -24.53
CA GLY A 154 -13.73 -25.58 -25.64
C GLY A 154 -14.16 -25.05 -27.02
N GLN A 155 -15.16 -24.20 -27.08
CA GLN A 155 -15.61 -23.57 -28.34
C GLN A 155 -15.22 -22.08 -28.36
N LEU A 156 -14.81 -21.63 -29.54
CA LEU A 156 -14.50 -20.22 -29.76
C LEU A 156 -15.77 -19.38 -29.66
N MET A 157 -15.73 -18.37 -28.84
CA MET A 157 -16.82 -17.40 -28.73
C MET A 157 -16.78 -16.40 -29.90
N PRO A 158 -17.92 -15.90 -30.35
CA PRO A 158 -18.02 -15.00 -31.52
C PRO A 158 -17.39 -13.61 -31.21
N SER A 159 -16.98 -12.92 -32.29
CA SER A 159 -16.57 -11.52 -32.23
C SER A 159 -17.77 -10.65 -31.85
N THR A 160 -17.80 -10.13 -30.65
CA THR A 160 -18.84 -9.26 -30.09
C THR A 160 -18.37 -8.67 -28.77
N ASP A 161 -19.20 -7.88 -28.11
CA ASP A 161 -18.94 -7.37 -26.78
C ASP A 161 -19.28 -8.41 -25.70
N TYR A 162 -18.46 -8.40 -24.65
CA TYR A 162 -18.59 -9.19 -23.42
C TYR A 162 -18.52 -8.27 -22.22
N TRP A 163 -19.16 -8.67 -21.14
CA TRP A 163 -19.21 -7.90 -19.90
C TRP A 163 -18.33 -8.55 -18.83
N TYR A 164 -17.75 -7.73 -17.99
CA TYR A 164 -16.97 -8.21 -16.85
C TYR A 164 -17.48 -7.63 -15.53
N GLU A 165 -17.28 -8.40 -14.48
CA GLU A 165 -17.36 -7.99 -13.09
C GLU A 165 -16.05 -8.38 -12.40
N ILE A 166 -15.37 -7.41 -11.76
CA ILE A 166 -14.13 -7.62 -11.00
C ILE A 166 -14.41 -7.22 -9.56
N GLU A 167 -14.47 -8.19 -8.65
CA GLU A 167 -14.65 -7.99 -7.22
C GLU A 167 -13.30 -8.02 -6.51
N ILE A 168 -12.93 -6.92 -5.84
CA ILE A 168 -11.71 -6.79 -5.03
C ILE A 168 -12.12 -6.60 -3.57
N LYS A 169 -12.09 -7.70 -2.80
CA LYS A 169 -12.57 -7.71 -1.41
C LYS A 169 -11.70 -6.88 -0.47
N GLU A 170 -10.39 -6.88 -0.71
CA GLU A 170 -9.39 -6.20 0.10
C GLU A 170 -9.64 -4.69 0.22
N ILE A 171 -10.24 -4.10 -0.81
CA ILE A 171 -10.59 -2.67 -0.84
C ILE A 171 -12.10 -2.44 -0.92
N GLY A 172 -12.92 -3.51 -0.86
CA GLY A 172 -14.38 -3.43 -0.90
C GLY A 172 -14.94 -2.83 -2.20
N LYS A 173 -14.26 -3.01 -3.34
CA LYS A 173 -14.65 -2.44 -4.63
C LYS A 173 -15.05 -3.49 -5.64
N THR A 174 -16.01 -3.12 -6.49
CA THR A 174 -16.43 -3.90 -7.66
C THR A 174 -16.36 -3.00 -8.89
N TYR A 175 -15.67 -3.48 -9.91
CA TYR A 175 -15.58 -2.84 -11.22
C TYR A 175 -16.43 -3.63 -12.20
N VAL A 176 -17.25 -2.93 -12.98
CA VAL A 176 -18.09 -3.51 -14.03
C VAL A 176 -17.89 -2.73 -15.33
N GLY A 177 -17.94 -3.44 -16.43
CA GLY A 177 -17.79 -2.83 -17.73
C GLY A 177 -17.91 -3.86 -18.85
N HIS A 178 -17.48 -3.47 -20.06
CA HIS A 178 -17.48 -4.35 -21.22
C HIS A 178 -16.17 -4.22 -21.99
N PHE A 179 -15.89 -5.20 -22.81
CA PHE A 179 -14.78 -5.23 -23.75
C PHE A 179 -15.21 -5.96 -25.01
N THR A 180 -14.51 -5.73 -26.11
CA THR A 180 -14.78 -6.37 -27.39
C THR A 180 -13.81 -7.52 -27.64
N LEU A 181 -14.34 -8.69 -28.00
CA LEU A 181 -13.56 -9.81 -28.55
C LEU A 181 -13.55 -9.69 -30.08
N ILE A 182 -12.35 -9.63 -30.66
CA ILE A 182 -12.13 -9.60 -32.10
C ILE A 182 -11.44 -10.89 -32.54
N ARG A 183 -11.97 -11.57 -33.54
CA ARG A 183 -11.31 -12.71 -34.20
C ARG A 183 -11.04 -12.34 -35.65
N GLN A 184 -9.85 -12.62 -36.10
CA GLN A 184 -9.44 -12.53 -37.50
C GLN A 184 -9.61 -13.87 -38.18
#